data_5399fb16ad7b21337266a7817b3d6b9a
#
_entry.id   5399fb16ad7b21337266a7817b3d6b9a
#
_cell.length_a   1.000
_cell.length_b   1.000
_cell.length_c   1.000
_cell.angle_alpha   90.00
_cell.angle_beta   90.00
_cell.angle_gamma   90.00
#
_symmetry.space_group_name_H-M   'P 1'
#
loop_
_entity.id
_entity.type
_entity.pdbx_description
1 polymer ?
#
loop_
_entity_poly.entity_id
_entity_poly.type
_entity_poly.pdbx_seq_one_letter_code
_entity_poly.pdbx_strand_id
1 'polypeptide(L)'
;MTPEVRSALEHVRADSLRGDLSFLASDLLEGRDTPSRGLDIAAEYIAAQFRSAGLEPGGDDGYFQTAHMLVVKADARRFALRLSHQEAMFNADPAQSSFRTSDAVDLTAAPVFKLDAGDAGRIEELTAADVAGKVVILEYDPKLITNLRAATAKLRQWKPALRILVDPKGLTRGGGTEQRLVDPEQPETSGPQVVLSGRAAAEFYASLKPGFSGATATVHIEAPESNPVTLHNVVGILRGSDPALRDTCVLLTAHYDHLGMRPEGEGDRIYNGANDDGSGTVSVIEVARALAQLNPRPRRSIVFMTFFGEEEGLVGSRYYARHPVWPLAKTVAQLNLEQVGRTDSTEGKQVSNATLTGFDFSSLTGFVQRAGELTGIKVYKNAKNSDAYFADSDNISLADVGIPAETLCVAFDYPDYHRPGDEWQKIDYGNMANVDRAVALSIVMLADSVQTPEWKSNNPKTAPYIKAWREHHP
;
A
#
# COMPACT_ATOMS: atom_id res chain seq x y z
N MET A 1 20.66 -9.48 25.61
CA MET A 1 21.22 -9.91 24.29
C MET A 1 22.29 -10.96 24.56
N THR A 2 22.10 -12.18 24.03
CA THR A 2 23.07 -13.27 24.14
C THR A 2 24.26 -13.05 23.19
N PRO A 3 25.41 -13.75 23.40
CA PRO A 3 26.55 -13.68 22.46
C PRO A 3 26.18 -14.09 21.05
N GLU A 4 25.34 -15.12 20.88
CA GLU A 4 24.90 -15.64 19.57
C GLU A 4 24.07 -14.60 18.83
N VAL A 5 23.13 -13.94 19.50
CA VAL A 5 22.33 -12.85 18.92
C VAL A 5 23.24 -11.68 18.53
N ARG A 6 24.21 -11.31 19.39
CA ARG A 6 25.15 -10.24 19.07
C ARG A 6 25.96 -10.58 17.81
N SER A 7 26.46 -11.82 17.72
CA SER A 7 27.20 -12.29 16.53
C SER A 7 26.34 -12.24 15.27
N ALA A 8 25.06 -12.65 15.35
CA ALA A 8 24.14 -12.58 14.22
C ALA A 8 23.91 -11.12 13.75
N LEU A 9 23.76 -10.16 14.69
CA LEU A 9 23.61 -8.75 14.33
C LEU A 9 24.86 -8.17 13.65
N GLU A 10 26.04 -8.69 13.94
CA GLU A 10 27.31 -8.28 13.28
C GLU A 10 27.36 -8.72 11.80
N HIS A 11 26.54 -9.70 11.39
CA HIS A 11 26.42 -10.10 9.99
C HIS A 11 25.57 -9.12 9.16
N VAL A 12 24.84 -8.21 9.77
CA VAL A 12 24.15 -7.13 9.05
C VAL A 12 25.16 -6.10 8.58
N ARG A 13 25.39 -6.01 7.26
CA ARG A 13 26.50 -5.27 6.67
C ARG A 13 26.05 -4.24 5.64
N ALA A 14 26.58 -3.04 5.74
CA ALA A 14 26.33 -1.96 4.79
C ALA A 14 26.70 -2.31 3.34
N ASP A 15 27.79 -3.06 3.14
CA ASP A 15 28.24 -3.47 1.80
C ASP A 15 27.33 -4.51 1.16
N SER A 16 26.75 -5.41 1.98
CA SER A 16 25.76 -6.39 1.53
C SER A 16 24.48 -5.68 1.06
N LEU A 17 23.94 -4.78 1.90
CA LEU A 17 22.79 -3.95 1.58
C LEU A 17 22.99 -3.14 0.29
N ARG A 18 24.19 -2.52 0.13
CA ARG A 18 24.55 -1.78 -1.08
C ARG A 18 24.58 -2.69 -2.31
N GLY A 19 25.15 -3.89 -2.18
CA GLY A 19 25.23 -4.86 -3.27
C GLY A 19 23.85 -5.24 -3.78
N ASP A 20 22.94 -5.63 -2.87
CA ASP A 20 21.59 -6.04 -3.21
C ASP A 20 20.78 -4.87 -3.78
N LEU A 21 20.83 -3.69 -3.15
CA LEU A 21 20.06 -2.53 -3.58
C LEU A 21 20.54 -1.96 -4.92
N SER A 22 21.86 -1.98 -5.18
CA SER A 22 22.38 -1.54 -6.48
C SER A 22 21.88 -2.39 -7.64
N PHE A 23 21.45 -3.64 -7.38
CA PHE A 23 20.79 -4.48 -8.37
C PHE A 23 19.29 -4.17 -8.43
N LEU A 24 18.56 -4.20 -7.28
CA LEU A 24 17.12 -4.01 -7.25
C LEU A 24 16.68 -2.61 -7.73
N ALA A 25 17.48 -1.58 -7.44
CA ALA A 25 17.24 -0.20 -7.89
C ALA A 25 18.09 0.18 -9.09
N SER A 26 18.47 -0.78 -9.94
CA SER A 26 19.15 -0.50 -11.21
C SER A 26 18.16 -0.17 -12.32
N ASP A 27 18.58 0.66 -13.28
CA ASP A 27 17.81 0.99 -14.49
C ASP A 27 17.36 -0.26 -15.28
N LEU A 28 18.09 -1.38 -15.14
CA LEU A 28 17.75 -2.62 -15.83
C LEU A 28 16.43 -3.24 -15.38
N LEU A 29 15.95 -2.89 -14.20
CA LEU A 29 14.66 -3.34 -13.68
C LEU A 29 13.53 -2.35 -13.98
N GLU A 30 13.83 -1.24 -14.70
CA GLU A 30 12.85 -0.28 -15.20
C GLU A 30 11.86 0.19 -14.12
N GLY A 31 12.33 0.32 -12.86
CA GLY A 31 11.54 0.79 -11.73
C GLY A 31 10.51 -0.21 -11.20
N ARG A 32 10.59 -1.49 -11.55
CA ARG A 32 9.80 -2.60 -10.96
C ARG A 32 8.29 -2.37 -10.91
N ASP A 33 7.73 -1.76 -11.95
CA ASP A 33 6.27 -1.52 -12.06
C ASP A 33 5.47 -2.82 -11.93
N THR A 34 4.26 -2.73 -11.40
CA THR A 34 3.37 -3.88 -11.25
C THR A 34 2.21 -3.85 -12.26
N PRO A 35 2.18 -4.74 -13.26
CA PRO A 35 3.14 -5.81 -13.57
C PRO A 35 4.24 -5.37 -14.53
N SER A 36 5.43 -5.90 -14.37
CA SER A 36 6.52 -5.72 -15.33
C SER A 36 7.53 -6.87 -15.29
N ARG A 37 8.35 -6.96 -16.35
CA ARG A 37 9.48 -7.88 -16.37
C ARG A 37 10.51 -7.54 -15.27
N GLY A 38 10.69 -6.26 -14.95
CA GLY A 38 11.58 -5.82 -13.88
C GLY A 38 11.12 -6.34 -12.52
N LEU A 39 9.81 -6.34 -12.28
CA LEU A 39 9.19 -6.91 -11.09
C LEU A 39 9.44 -8.43 -10.99
N ASP A 40 9.26 -9.17 -12.09
CA ASP A 40 9.48 -10.63 -12.11
C ASP A 40 10.95 -10.98 -11.81
N ILE A 41 11.89 -10.20 -12.38
CA ILE A 41 13.33 -10.38 -12.11
C ILE A 41 13.65 -10.08 -10.64
N ALA A 42 13.03 -9.05 -10.06
CA ALA A 42 13.20 -8.74 -8.64
C ALA A 42 12.68 -9.86 -7.74
N ALA A 43 11.50 -10.44 -8.04
CA ALA A 43 10.92 -11.56 -7.31
C ALA A 43 11.87 -12.79 -7.32
N GLU A 44 12.38 -13.17 -8.49
CA GLU A 44 13.35 -14.27 -8.64
C GLU A 44 14.66 -14.00 -7.89
N TYR A 45 15.14 -12.75 -7.93
CA TYR A 45 16.31 -12.35 -7.16
C TYR A 45 16.09 -12.54 -5.66
N ILE A 46 14.98 -12.04 -5.11
CA ILE A 46 14.65 -12.16 -3.69
C ILE A 46 14.53 -13.64 -3.29
N ALA A 47 13.83 -14.45 -4.08
CA ALA A 47 13.70 -15.88 -3.86
C ALA A 47 15.08 -16.60 -3.86
N ALA A 48 15.99 -16.19 -4.75
CA ALA A 48 17.36 -16.71 -4.77
C ALA A 48 18.13 -16.33 -3.50
N GLN A 49 17.94 -15.11 -2.96
CA GLN A 49 18.58 -14.68 -1.71
C GLN A 49 18.02 -15.46 -0.50
N PHE A 50 16.69 -15.66 -0.41
CA PHE A 50 16.11 -16.49 0.64
C PHE A 50 16.60 -17.93 0.59
N ARG A 51 16.73 -18.50 -0.61
CA ARG A 51 17.31 -19.84 -0.81
C ARG A 51 18.79 -19.88 -0.37
N SER A 52 19.58 -18.86 -0.73
CA SER A 52 20.99 -18.75 -0.33
C SER A 52 21.16 -18.61 1.18
N ALA A 53 20.24 -17.93 1.85
CA ALA A 53 20.18 -17.82 3.31
C ALA A 53 19.81 -19.14 4.02
N GLY A 54 19.34 -20.14 3.28
CA GLY A 54 18.91 -21.44 3.84
C GLY A 54 17.52 -21.39 4.50
N LEU A 55 16.67 -20.46 4.09
CA LEU A 55 15.27 -20.43 4.51
C LEU A 55 14.48 -21.56 3.86
N GLU A 56 13.42 -22.01 4.53
CA GLU A 56 12.46 -22.94 3.95
C GLU A 56 11.54 -22.16 2.98
N PRO A 57 11.13 -22.74 1.83
CA PRO A 57 10.14 -22.14 0.95
C PRO A 57 8.79 -22.01 1.67
N GLY A 58 8.14 -20.85 1.55
CA GLY A 58 6.89 -20.54 2.25
C GLY A 58 5.68 -20.34 1.36
N GLY A 59 5.85 -20.35 0.03
CA GLY A 59 4.78 -20.14 -0.93
C GLY A 59 4.12 -21.42 -1.41
N ASP A 60 3.14 -21.29 -2.29
CA ASP A 60 2.45 -22.38 -2.98
C ASP A 60 3.27 -22.92 -4.17
N ASP A 61 4.18 -22.11 -4.70
CA ASP A 61 5.18 -22.50 -5.69
C ASP A 61 6.60 -22.16 -5.17
N GLY A 62 7.13 -23.00 -4.30
CA GLY A 62 8.42 -22.78 -3.68
C GLY A 62 8.44 -21.55 -2.78
N TYR A 63 9.20 -20.51 -3.18
CA TYR A 63 9.25 -19.23 -2.45
C TYR A 63 8.15 -18.24 -2.88
N PHE A 64 7.31 -18.59 -3.85
CA PHE A 64 6.29 -17.72 -4.38
C PHE A 64 4.91 -18.04 -3.82
N GLN A 65 4.24 -17.02 -3.29
CA GLN A 65 2.80 -17.04 -3.14
C GLN A 65 2.21 -16.45 -4.41
N THR A 66 1.50 -17.29 -5.18
CA THR A 66 1.02 -16.98 -6.52
C THR A 66 -0.34 -16.28 -6.47
N ALA A 67 -0.44 -15.12 -7.07
CA ALA A 67 -1.68 -14.36 -7.21
C ALA A 67 -2.07 -14.23 -8.69
N HIS A 68 -3.26 -14.71 -9.04
CA HIS A 68 -3.83 -14.55 -10.38
C HIS A 68 -4.71 -13.30 -10.43
N MET A 69 -4.21 -12.26 -11.10
CA MET A 69 -4.84 -10.96 -11.18
C MET A 69 -5.27 -10.64 -12.62
N LEU A 70 -6.03 -9.58 -12.79
CA LEU A 70 -6.36 -9.00 -14.09
C LEU A 70 -5.73 -7.63 -14.20
N VAL A 71 -5.04 -7.38 -15.31
CA VAL A 71 -4.69 -6.05 -15.74
C VAL A 71 -5.86 -5.51 -16.55
N VAL A 72 -6.51 -4.49 -16.03
CA VAL A 72 -7.67 -3.85 -16.64
C VAL A 72 -7.28 -2.51 -17.21
N LYS A 73 -7.51 -2.30 -18.49
CA LYS A 73 -7.13 -1.09 -19.22
C LYS A 73 -8.32 -0.51 -19.96
N ALA A 74 -8.65 0.74 -19.66
CA ALA A 74 -9.68 1.47 -20.36
C ALA A 74 -9.13 2.15 -21.62
N ASP A 75 -9.93 2.30 -22.69
CA ASP A 75 -9.55 3.04 -23.91
C ASP A 75 -10.21 4.42 -23.92
N ALA A 76 -9.44 5.48 -23.63
CA ALA A 76 -9.93 6.85 -23.62
C ALA A 76 -10.42 7.34 -25.00
N ARG A 77 -9.98 6.72 -26.10
CA ARG A 77 -10.45 7.10 -27.44
C ARG A 77 -11.92 6.73 -27.70
N ARG A 78 -12.45 5.82 -26.87
CA ARG A 78 -13.82 5.31 -26.95
C ARG A 78 -14.67 5.79 -25.79
N PHE A 79 -14.30 6.93 -25.22
CA PHE A 79 -15.03 7.61 -24.15
C PHE A 79 -15.76 8.82 -24.69
N ALA A 80 -17.07 8.93 -24.40
CA ALA A 80 -17.84 10.12 -24.65
C ALA A 80 -18.76 10.42 -23.45
N LEU A 81 -18.75 11.64 -22.97
CA LEU A 81 -19.63 12.10 -21.92
C LEU A 81 -20.13 13.51 -22.25
N ARG A 82 -21.44 13.67 -22.26
CA ARG A 82 -22.14 14.95 -22.41
C ARG A 82 -23.07 15.19 -21.23
N LEU A 83 -22.93 16.34 -20.61
CA LEU A 83 -23.86 16.84 -19.62
C LEU A 83 -24.67 18.00 -20.23
N SER A 84 -25.99 18.03 -20.01
CA SER A 84 -26.90 19.04 -20.52
C SER A 84 -27.77 19.57 -19.39
N HIS A 85 -27.90 20.89 -19.30
CA HIS A 85 -28.78 21.57 -18.34
C HIS A 85 -29.33 22.84 -18.97
N GLN A 86 -30.66 22.88 -19.24
CA GLN A 86 -31.32 23.96 -20.00
C GLN A 86 -30.63 24.15 -21.37
N GLU A 87 -30.07 25.35 -21.66
CA GLU A 87 -29.35 25.63 -22.89
C GLU A 87 -27.85 25.35 -22.77
N ALA A 88 -27.33 25.06 -21.55
CA ALA A 88 -25.94 24.78 -21.33
C ALA A 88 -25.59 23.32 -21.65
N MET A 89 -24.49 23.13 -22.38
CA MET A 89 -23.90 21.83 -22.66
C MET A 89 -22.42 21.79 -22.26
N PHE A 90 -22.04 20.69 -21.65
CA PHE A 90 -20.64 20.36 -21.39
C PHE A 90 -20.32 19.02 -22.07
N ASN A 91 -19.27 18.98 -22.90
CA ASN A 91 -18.72 17.76 -23.45
C ASN A 91 -17.36 17.52 -22.78
N ALA A 92 -17.18 16.33 -22.23
CA ALA A 92 -15.93 15.96 -21.60
C ALA A 92 -14.81 15.85 -22.65
N ASP A 93 -13.64 16.40 -22.32
CA ASP A 93 -12.42 16.20 -23.06
C ASP A 93 -11.74 14.92 -22.54
N PRO A 94 -11.51 13.90 -23.40
CA PRO A 94 -10.83 12.68 -22.97
C PRO A 94 -9.45 12.94 -22.35
N ALA A 95 -8.73 14.00 -22.79
CA ALA A 95 -7.43 14.36 -22.24
C ALA A 95 -7.49 14.95 -20.82
N GLN A 96 -8.66 15.45 -20.41
CA GLN A 96 -8.93 16.00 -19.07
C GLN A 96 -9.88 15.12 -18.25
N SER A 97 -10.04 13.87 -18.67
CA SER A 97 -10.97 12.92 -18.04
C SER A 97 -10.25 11.63 -17.76
N SER A 98 -10.54 11.05 -16.60
CA SER A 98 -10.21 9.67 -16.31
C SER A 98 -11.48 8.90 -15.92
N PHE A 99 -11.49 7.61 -16.15
CA PHE A 99 -12.65 6.81 -15.80
C PHE A 99 -12.26 5.39 -15.37
N ARG A 100 -13.10 4.84 -14.51
CA ARG A 100 -13.00 3.48 -14.01
C ARG A 100 -14.36 2.79 -14.18
N THR A 101 -14.35 1.64 -14.83
CA THR A 101 -15.52 0.75 -14.96
C THR A 101 -15.05 -0.69 -15.08
N SER A 102 -15.89 -1.65 -14.70
CA SER A 102 -15.72 -3.09 -14.97
C SER A 102 -16.41 -3.52 -16.26
N ASP A 103 -17.44 -2.76 -16.65
CA ASP A 103 -18.32 -3.07 -17.78
C ASP A 103 -18.53 -1.84 -18.65
N ALA A 104 -19.12 -2.03 -19.84
CA ALA A 104 -19.56 -0.92 -20.66
C ALA A 104 -20.62 -0.07 -19.95
N VAL A 105 -20.58 1.23 -20.18
CA VAL A 105 -21.59 2.17 -19.67
C VAL A 105 -22.21 2.92 -20.82
N ASP A 106 -23.51 2.67 -21.07
CA ASP A 106 -24.31 3.36 -22.07
C ASP A 106 -25.52 4.00 -21.40
N LEU A 107 -25.51 5.32 -21.32
CA LEU A 107 -26.58 6.12 -20.73
C LEU A 107 -27.07 7.18 -21.73
N THR A 108 -28.37 7.25 -21.94
CA THR A 108 -28.99 8.27 -22.78
C THR A 108 -29.88 9.16 -21.95
N ALA A 109 -29.54 10.46 -21.88
CA ALA A 109 -30.28 11.47 -21.14
C ALA A 109 -30.65 11.05 -19.69
N ALA A 110 -29.73 10.32 -19.03
CA ALA A 110 -29.91 9.86 -17.66
C ALA A 110 -29.97 11.06 -16.68
N PRO A 111 -30.91 11.05 -15.69
CA PRO A 111 -31.04 12.15 -14.75
C PRO A 111 -29.80 12.31 -13.87
N VAL A 112 -29.38 13.56 -13.67
CA VAL A 112 -28.21 13.92 -12.86
C VAL A 112 -28.66 14.43 -11.49
N PHE A 113 -28.14 13.80 -10.44
CA PHE A 113 -28.27 14.22 -9.06
C PHE A 113 -26.98 14.91 -8.62
N LYS A 114 -27.04 16.20 -8.26
CA LYS A 114 -25.90 16.92 -7.70
C LYS A 114 -25.82 16.71 -6.20
N LEU A 115 -24.71 16.14 -5.74
CA LEU A 115 -24.39 16.01 -4.33
C LEU A 115 -23.37 17.09 -3.95
N ASP A 116 -23.73 17.96 -3.00
CA ASP A 116 -22.83 18.95 -2.44
C ASP A 116 -22.09 18.34 -1.25
N ALA A 117 -20.78 18.18 -1.39
CA ALA A 117 -19.93 17.64 -0.32
C ALA A 117 -19.78 18.62 0.88
N GLY A 118 -20.11 19.89 0.70
CA GLY A 118 -20.14 20.88 1.79
C GLY A 118 -21.33 20.71 2.72
N ASP A 119 -22.39 20.03 2.29
CA ASP A 119 -23.62 19.82 3.06
C ASP A 119 -23.63 18.41 3.72
N ALA A 120 -23.03 18.32 4.92
CA ALA A 120 -22.98 17.09 5.70
C ALA A 120 -24.38 16.54 6.05
N GLY A 121 -25.35 17.43 6.34
CA GLY A 121 -26.71 17.05 6.67
C GLY A 121 -27.38 16.36 5.48
N ARG A 122 -27.22 16.91 4.27
CA ARG A 122 -27.74 16.28 3.04
C ARG A 122 -27.07 14.94 2.74
N ILE A 123 -25.80 14.79 3.06
CA ILE A 123 -25.11 13.49 2.93
C ILE A 123 -25.71 12.46 3.91
N GLU A 124 -26.01 12.84 5.14
CA GLU A 124 -26.67 11.96 6.11
C GLU A 124 -28.07 11.54 5.68
N GLU A 125 -28.85 12.47 5.15
CA GLU A 125 -30.22 12.24 4.67
C GLU A 125 -30.31 11.51 3.32
N LEU A 126 -29.19 11.35 2.60
CA LEU A 126 -29.15 10.72 1.28
C LEU A 126 -29.71 9.29 1.35
N THR A 127 -30.60 8.97 0.42
CA THR A 127 -31.28 7.66 0.33
C THR A 127 -30.95 6.95 -0.99
N ALA A 128 -31.23 5.65 -1.04
CA ALA A 128 -31.10 4.88 -2.29
C ALA A 128 -31.98 5.48 -3.40
N ALA A 129 -33.20 5.99 -3.07
CA ALA A 129 -34.12 6.59 -4.04
C ALA A 129 -33.54 7.83 -4.72
N ASP A 130 -32.63 8.55 -4.05
CA ASP A 130 -31.96 9.72 -4.62
C ASP A 130 -30.95 9.34 -5.70
N VAL A 131 -30.24 8.19 -5.57
CA VAL A 131 -29.03 7.91 -6.33
C VAL A 131 -29.03 6.60 -7.12
N ALA A 132 -29.79 5.59 -6.70
CA ALA A 132 -29.78 4.29 -7.37
C ALA A 132 -30.17 4.41 -8.86
N GLY A 133 -29.32 3.86 -9.74
CA GLY A 133 -29.52 3.89 -11.18
C GLY A 133 -29.44 5.27 -11.85
N LYS A 134 -28.99 6.31 -11.14
CA LYS A 134 -28.81 7.66 -11.66
C LYS A 134 -27.36 8.06 -11.79
N VAL A 135 -27.11 9.15 -12.49
CA VAL A 135 -25.78 9.77 -12.52
C VAL A 135 -25.66 10.71 -11.33
N VAL A 136 -24.65 10.47 -10.47
CA VAL A 136 -24.37 11.34 -9.33
C VAL A 136 -23.12 12.16 -9.63
N ILE A 137 -23.24 13.50 -9.54
CA ILE A 137 -22.11 14.42 -9.72
C ILE A 137 -21.75 15.11 -8.41
N LEU A 138 -20.47 15.13 -8.07
CA LEU A 138 -19.91 15.80 -6.87
C LEU A 138 -18.56 16.43 -7.19
N GLU A 139 -18.15 17.44 -6.41
CA GLU A 139 -16.88 18.12 -6.57
C GLU A 139 -15.86 17.62 -5.54
N TYR A 140 -14.61 17.47 -5.96
CA TYR A 140 -13.48 17.14 -5.10
C TYR A 140 -12.91 18.41 -4.47
N ASP A 141 -13.00 18.48 -3.14
CA ASP A 141 -12.28 19.47 -2.31
C ASP A 141 -11.53 18.71 -1.19
N PRO A 142 -10.19 18.80 -1.14
CA PRO A 142 -9.40 18.17 -0.06
C PRO A 142 -9.84 18.58 1.34
N LYS A 143 -10.39 19.80 1.49
CA LYS A 143 -10.90 20.29 2.79
C LYS A 143 -12.16 19.55 3.25
N LEU A 144 -12.88 18.91 2.34
CA LEU A 144 -14.12 18.17 2.58
C LEU A 144 -13.92 16.65 2.53
N ILE A 145 -12.69 16.18 2.68
CA ILE A 145 -12.34 14.75 2.48
C ILE A 145 -13.17 13.81 3.36
N THR A 146 -13.51 14.20 4.60
CA THR A 146 -14.36 13.41 5.50
C THR A 146 -15.76 13.23 4.94
N ASN A 147 -16.36 14.31 4.45
CA ASN A 147 -17.69 14.28 3.83
C ASN A 147 -17.68 13.49 2.52
N LEU A 148 -16.62 13.65 1.71
CA LEU A 148 -16.45 12.89 0.47
C LEU A 148 -16.33 11.38 0.72
N ARG A 149 -15.60 10.98 1.78
CA ARG A 149 -15.52 9.57 2.20
C ARG A 149 -16.88 9.03 2.63
N ALA A 150 -17.65 9.79 3.44
CA ALA A 150 -18.99 9.40 3.88
C ALA A 150 -19.95 9.28 2.69
N ALA A 151 -19.96 10.25 1.77
CA ALA A 151 -20.74 10.22 0.55
C ALA A 151 -20.38 8.99 -0.32
N THR A 152 -19.08 8.75 -0.53
CA THR A 152 -18.59 7.62 -1.32
C THR A 152 -19.02 6.28 -0.74
N ALA A 153 -19.00 6.12 0.59
CA ALA A 153 -19.44 4.89 1.25
C ALA A 153 -20.95 4.60 0.97
N LYS A 154 -21.81 5.62 1.07
CA LYS A 154 -23.22 5.49 0.73
C LYS A 154 -23.43 5.20 -0.76
N LEU A 155 -22.72 5.90 -1.65
CA LEU A 155 -22.81 5.68 -3.09
C LEU A 155 -22.37 4.27 -3.51
N ARG A 156 -21.36 3.69 -2.85
CA ARG A 156 -21.00 2.27 -3.05
C ARG A 156 -22.14 1.32 -2.70
N GLN A 157 -22.81 1.57 -1.59
CA GLN A 157 -23.94 0.73 -1.15
C GLN A 157 -25.12 0.79 -2.11
N TRP A 158 -25.45 1.97 -2.67
CA TRP A 158 -26.67 2.17 -3.47
C TRP A 158 -26.46 2.16 -4.98
N LYS A 159 -25.23 1.98 -5.44
CA LYS A 159 -24.85 1.71 -6.83
C LYS A 159 -25.51 2.66 -7.83
N PRO A 160 -25.12 3.95 -7.88
CA PRO A 160 -25.51 4.83 -8.98
C PRO A 160 -25.09 4.26 -10.33
N ALA A 161 -25.79 4.62 -11.42
CA ALA A 161 -25.41 4.20 -12.76
C ALA A 161 -24.02 4.73 -13.17
N LEU A 162 -23.67 5.93 -12.68
CA LEU A 162 -22.36 6.54 -12.86
C LEU A 162 -22.10 7.55 -11.74
N ARG A 163 -20.88 7.60 -11.24
CA ARG A 163 -20.38 8.69 -10.40
C ARG A 163 -19.49 9.59 -11.23
N ILE A 164 -19.74 10.90 -11.17
CA ILE A 164 -18.87 11.92 -11.79
C ILE A 164 -18.26 12.72 -10.65
N LEU A 165 -16.93 12.69 -10.57
CA LEU A 165 -16.16 13.51 -9.66
C LEU A 165 -15.56 14.67 -10.46
N VAL A 166 -15.93 15.89 -10.12
CA VAL A 166 -15.34 17.10 -10.71
C VAL A 166 -14.13 17.49 -9.89
N ASP A 167 -12.97 17.57 -10.51
CA ASP A 167 -11.72 17.99 -9.90
C ASP A 167 -11.21 19.29 -10.57
N PRO A 168 -11.58 20.47 -10.04
CA PRO A 168 -11.25 21.74 -10.68
C PRO A 168 -9.76 22.00 -10.82
N LYS A 169 -8.94 21.41 -9.94
CA LYS A 169 -7.51 21.67 -9.84
C LYS A 169 -6.63 20.55 -10.41
N GLY A 170 -7.24 19.45 -10.83
CA GLY A 170 -6.49 18.28 -11.28
C GLY A 170 -5.64 17.64 -10.17
N LEU A 171 -6.12 17.65 -8.95
CA LEU A 171 -5.41 17.10 -7.79
C LEU A 171 -5.53 15.59 -7.67
N THR A 172 -6.61 15.04 -8.26
CA THR A 172 -6.76 13.60 -8.37
C THR A 172 -5.96 13.13 -9.58
N ARG A 173 -5.12 12.12 -9.39
CA ARG A 173 -4.46 11.47 -10.54
C ARG A 173 -5.53 10.95 -11.46
N GLY A 174 -5.59 11.47 -12.68
CA GLY A 174 -6.55 11.05 -13.67
C GLY A 174 -6.31 11.80 -14.95
N GLY A 175 -5.87 11.12 -15.94
CA GLY A 175 -5.67 11.60 -17.30
C GLY A 175 -5.32 10.39 -18.16
N GLY A 176 -6.27 9.93 -18.95
CA GLY A 176 -6.05 8.83 -19.87
C GLY A 176 -6.41 7.45 -19.33
N THR A 177 -5.93 6.47 -20.00
CA THR A 177 -6.14 5.04 -19.75
C THR A 177 -5.30 4.57 -18.58
N GLU A 178 -5.76 4.72 -17.36
CA GLU A 178 -5.08 4.12 -16.21
C GLU A 178 -5.23 2.60 -16.30
N GLN A 179 -4.09 1.94 -16.43
CA GLN A 179 -3.98 0.51 -16.19
C GLN A 179 -4.15 0.28 -14.68
N ARG A 180 -4.87 -0.74 -14.29
CA ARG A 180 -5.06 -1.10 -12.89
C ARG A 180 -5.06 -2.60 -12.69
N LEU A 181 -4.64 -3.03 -11.54
CA LEU A 181 -4.77 -4.41 -11.12
C LEU A 181 -6.13 -4.65 -10.46
N VAL A 182 -6.75 -5.75 -10.81
CA VAL A 182 -8.02 -6.19 -10.22
C VAL A 182 -7.87 -7.64 -9.79
N ASP A 183 -8.23 -7.90 -8.55
CA ASP A 183 -8.39 -9.25 -8.04
C ASP A 183 -9.74 -9.80 -8.50
N PRO A 184 -9.78 -10.83 -9.37
CA PRO A 184 -11.04 -11.37 -9.88
C PRO A 184 -11.92 -12.00 -8.79
N GLU A 185 -11.34 -12.36 -7.64
CA GLU A 185 -12.09 -12.86 -6.48
C GLU A 185 -12.72 -11.74 -5.65
N GLN A 186 -12.31 -10.48 -5.90
CA GLN A 186 -12.84 -9.29 -5.23
C GLN A 186 -13.51 -8.36 -6.25
N PRO A 187 -14.77 -8.60 -6.59
CA PRO A 187 -15.45 -7.77 -7.56
C PRO A 187 -15.48 -6.31 -7.11
N GLU A 188 -15.24 -5.42 -8.06
CA GLU A 188 -15.28 -3.98 -7.80
C GLU A 188 -16.64 -3.54 -7.25
N THR A 189 -16.65 -3.14 -6.01
CA THR A 189 -17.89 -2.66 -5.34
C THR A 189 -18.18 -1.19 -5.63
N SER A 190 -17.23 -0.46 -6.22
CA SER A 190 -17.32 1.00 -6.34
C SER A 190 -18.19 1.52 -7.47
N GLY A 191 -18.62 0.65 -8.42
CA GLY A 191 -19.39 1.06 -9.59
C GLY A 191 -18.64 2.00 -10.55
N PRO A 192 -19.21 2.33 -11.72
CA PRO A 192 -18.58 3.20 -12.71
C PRO A 192 -18.31 4.60 -12.14
N GLN A 193 -17.14 5.14 -12.46
CA GLN A 193 -16.73 6.48 -12.08
C GLN A 193 -16.02 7.19 -13.22
N VAL A 194 -16.31 8.48 -13.38
CA VAL A 194 -15.57 9.42 -14.25
C VAL A 194 -15.04 10.54 -13.37
N VAL A 195 -13.79 10.94 -13.58
CA VAL A 195 -13.23 12.18 -13.03
C VAL A 195 -13.11 13.17 -14.18
N LEU A 196 -13.65 14.36 -13.98
CA LEU A 196 -13.60 15.47 -14.95
C LEU A 196 -12.73 16.58 -14.36
N SER A 197 -11.61 16.87 -14.99
CA SER A 197 -10.70 17.92 -14.55
C SER A 197 -10.91 19.22 -15.32
N GLY A 198 -10.50 20.32 -14.69
CA GLY A 198 -10.46 21.62 -15.33
C GLY A 198 -11.67 22.52 -15.09
N ARG A 199 -11.50 23.77 -15.55
CA ARG A 199 -12.39 24.89 -15.25
C ARG A 199 -13.81 24.70 -15.84
N ALA A 200 -13.92 24.20 -17.06
CA ALA A 200 -15.21 24.07 -17.75
C ALA A 200 -16.12 23.05 -17.02
N ALA A 201 -15.56 21.95 -16.51
CA ALA A 201 -16.30 20.98 -15.70
C ALA A 201 -16.77 21.59 -14.37
N ALA A 202 -15.92 22.40 -13.71
CA ALA A 202 -16.25 23.09 -12.48
C ALA A 202 -17.36 24.15 -12.69
N GLU A 203 -17.30 24.94 -13.77
CA GLU A 203 -18.31 25.92 -14.12
C GLU A 203 -19.67 25.25 -14.41
N PHE A 204 -19.68 24.13 -15.12
CA PHE A 204 -20.89 23.36 -15.34
C PHE A 204 -21.45 22.83 -14.01
N TYR A 205 -20.62 22.21 -13.16
CA TYR A 205 -21.04 21.73 -11.83
C TYR A 205 -21.62 22.87 -10.99
N ALA A 206 -20.97 24.03 -10.97
CA ALA A 206 -21.44 25.20 -10.19
C ALA A 206 -22.80 25.72 -10.68
N SER A 207 -23.13 25.56 -11.98
CA SER A 207 -24.41 25.98 -12.54
C SER A 207 -25.61 25.11 -12.08
N LEU A 208 -25.35 23.91 -11.58
CA LEU A 208 -26.38 22.97 -11.16
C LEU A 208 -26.87 23.29 -9.74
N LYS A 209 -28.16 23.09 -9.49
CA LYS A 209 -28.75 23.12 -8.14
C LYS A 209 -28.50 21.79 -7.42
N PRO A 210 -28.24 21.78 -6.09
CA PRO A 210 -28.19 20.54 -5.31
C PRO A 210 -29.46 19.69 -5.42
N GLY A 211 -29.31 18.37 -5.37
CA GLY A 211 -30.39 17.41 -5.54
C GLY A 211 -30.66 17.12 -7.02
N PHE A 212 -31.93 16.94 -7.36
CA PHE A 212 -32.33 16.77 -8.77
C PHE A 212 -32.20 18.09 -9.51
N SER A 213 -31.11 18.22 -10.23
CA SER A 213 -30.71 19.47 -10.88
C SER A 213 -31.53 19.80 -12.15
N GLY A 214 -32.30 18.86 -12.70
CA GLY A 214 -32.89 18.95 -14.03
C GLY A 214 -31.88 18.74 -15.18
N ALA A 215 -30.61 18.47 -14.84
CA ALA A 215 -29.59 18.10 -15.82
C ALA A 215 -29.72 16.63 -16.22
N THR A 216 -29.19 16.34 -17.43
CA THR A 216 -29.08 14.97 -17.95
C THR A 216 -27.66 14.66 -18.39
N ALA A 217 -27.31 13.37 -18.34
CA ALA A 217 -26.04 12.85 -18.83
C ALA A 217 -26.26 11.85 -19.97
N THR A 218 -25.55 12.00 -21.04
CA THR A 218 -25.39 10.99 -22.10
C THR A 218 -23.95 10.51 -22.06
N VAL A 219 -23.75 9.22 -21.85
CA VAL A 219 -22.43 8.63 -21.58
C VAL A 219 -22.27 7.40 -22.43
N HIS A 220 -21.09 7.24 -23.03
CA HIS A 220 -20.64 6.04 -23.68
C HIS A 220 -19.23 5.73 -23.18
N ILE A 221 -19.05 4.59 -22.53
CA ILE A 221 -17.75 4.05 -22.12
C ILE A 221 -17.76 2.58 -22.55
N GLU A 222 -16.82 2.20 -23.40
CA GLU A 222 -16.67 0.78 -23.74
C GLU A 222 -16.14 -0.02 -22.54
N ALA A 223 -16.46 -1.32 -22.54
CA ALA A 223 -15.87 -2.23 -21.55
C ALA A 223 -14.34 -2.22 -21.64
N PRO A 224 -13.64 -2.15 -20.51
CA PRO A 224 -12.19 -2.17 -20.53
C PRO A 224 -11.65 -3.53 -21.01
N GLU A 225 -10.46 -3.51 -21.59
CA GLU A 225 -9.72 -4.74 -21.88
C GLU A 225 -9.21 -5.33 -20.57
N SER A 226 -9.37 -6.64 -20.38
CA SER A 226 -8.90 -7.36 -19.20
C SER A 226 -7.97 -8.49 -19.62
N ASN A 227 -6.72 -8.45 -19.14
CA ASN A 227 -5.71 -9.46 -19.45
C ASN A 227 -5.26 -10.14 -18.16
N PRO A 228 -5.23 -11.48 -18.09
CA PRO A 228 -4.74 -12.18 -16.92
C PRO A 228 -3.23 -11.97 -16.75
N VAL A 229 -2.81 -11.83 -15.49
CA VAL A 229 -1.42 -11.72 -15.08
C VAL A 229 -1.19 -12.55 -13.83
N THR A 230 -0.02 -13.16 -13.72
CA THR A 230 0.43 -13.87 -12.53
C THR A 230 1.46 -13.02 -11.82
N LEU A 231 1.26 -12.79 -10.52
CA LEU A 231 2.13 -11.99 -9.66
C LEU A 231 2.51 -12.79 -8.43
N HIS A 232 3.58 -12.40 -7.76
CA HIS A 232 4.15 -13.18 -6.67
C HIS A 232 4.50 -12.32 -5.45
N ASN A 233 3.96 -12.69 -4.27
CA ASN A 233 4.65 -12.34 -3.04
C ASN A 233 5.79 -13.35 -2.82
N VAL A 234 6.94 -12.90 -2.34
CA VAL A 234 8.08 -13.80 -2.11
C VAL A 234 8.21 -14.13 -0.64
N VAL A 235 8.22 -15.42 -0.29
CA VAL A 235 8.07 -15.90 1.09
C VAL A 235 9.17 -16.89 1.46
N GLY A 236 9.93 -16.55 2.52
CA GLY A 236 10.91 -17.43 3.12
C GLY A 236 10.64 -17.64 4.61
N ILE A 237 10.85 -18.85 5.11
CA ILE A 237 10.57 -19.23 6.51
C ILE A 237 11.85 -19.64 7.22
N LEU A 238 12.13 -19.01 8.34
CA LEU A 238 13.08 -19.51 9.35
C LEU A 238 12.29 -20.26 10.43
N ARG A 239 12.33 -21.59 10.38
CA ARG A 239 11.57 -22.44 11.29
C ARG A 239 12.05 -22.28 12.73
N GLY A 240 11.12 -22.06 13.67
CA GLY A 240 11.39 -21.95 15.09
C GLY A 240 11.85 -23.25 15.74
N SER A 241 12.54 -23.12 16.89
CA SER A 241 13.12 -24.25 17.63
C SER A 241 12.23 -24.82 18.73
N ASP A 242 11.28 -24.05 19.27
CA ASP A 242 10.45 -24.46 20.39
C ASP A 242 9.23 -25.27 19.91
N PRO A 243 9.09 -26.54 20.32
CA PRO A 243 7.96 -27.37 19.89
C PRO A 243 6.57 -26.79 20.19
N ALA A 244 6.44 -25.94 21.21
CA ALA A 244 5.17 -25.33 21.61
C ALA A 244 4.89 -24.02 20.82
N LEU A 245 5.92 -23.33 20.35
CA LEU A 245 5.80 -22.01 19.75
C LEU A 245 6.12 -21.97 18.25
N ARG A 246 6.87 -22.93 17.70
CA ARG A 246 7.33 -22.96 16.31
C ARG A 246 6.21 -22.93 15.26
N ASP A 247 4.99 -23.30 15.65
CA ASP A 247 3.81 -23.25 14.79
C ASP A 247 3.13 -21.86 14.79
N THR A 248 3.66 -20.93 15.57
CA THR A 248 3.30 -19.51 15.52
C THR A 248 4.43 -18.72 14.85
N CYS A 249 4.13 -17.58 14.24
CA CYS A 249 5.14 -16.79 13.55
C CYS A 249 5.06 -15.29 13.82
N VAL A 250 6.19 -14.64 13.57
CA VAL A 250 6.33 -13.19 13.41
C VAL A 250 6.65 -12.92 11.95
N LEU A 251 6.02 -11.90 11.33
CA LEU A 251 6.32 -11.49 9.98
C LEU A 251 7.26 -10.29 9.99
N LEU A 252 8.27 -10.32 9.10
CA LEU A 252 9.07 -9.17 8.69
C LEU A 252 8.83 -8.96 7.21
N THR A 253 8.35 -7.76 6.83
CA THR A 253 7.86 -7.51 5.47
C THR A 253 8.34 -6.19 4.90
N ALA A 254 8.26 -6.04 3.59
CA ALA A 254 8.47 -4.84 2.80
C ALA A 254 7.79 -5.02 1.44
N HIS A 255 7.66 -3.98 0.61
CA HIS A 255 7.26 -4.17 -0.78
C HIS A 255 8.45 -4.06 -1.73
N TYR A 256 8.36 -4.72 -2.90
CA TYR A 256 9.49 -4.77 -3.84
C TYR A 256 9.18 -4.15 -5.21
N ASP A 257 7.95 -3.72 -5.43
CA ASP A 257 7.55 -2.92 -6.60
C ASP A 257 7.86 -1.44 -6.41
N HIS A 258 7.76 -0.68 -7.51
CA HIS A 258 7.74 0.77 -7.50
C HIS A 258 7.05 1.29 -8.78
N LEU A 259 7.19 2.58 -9.09
CA LEU A 259 6.38 3.30 -10.08
C LEU A 259 6.76 3.08 -11.55
N GLY A 260 7.78 2.26 -11.83
CA GLY A 260 8.16 1.94 -13.21
C GLY A 260 8.87 3.07 -13.95
N MET A 261 8.52 3.25 -15.20
CA MET A 261 9.15 4.22 -16.12
C MET A 261 8.09 5.09 -16.80
N ARG A 262 8.32 6.40 -16.84
CA ARG A 262 7.49 7.28 -17.68
C ARG A 262 7.67 6.98 -19.16
N PRO A 263 6.58 6.88 -19.92
CA PRO A 263 6.66 6.59 -21.36
C PRO A 263 7.33 7.72 -22.15
N GLU A 264 7.15 8.97 -21.73
CA GLU A 264 7.64 10.18 -22.41
C GLU A 264 8.22 11.18 -21.42
N GLY A 265 9.12 12.07 -21.88
CA GLY A 265 9.74 13.14 -21.10
C GLY A 265 11.23 13.31 -21.41
N GLU A 266 11.78 14.46 -21.01
CA GLU A 266 13.23 14.72 -21.06
C GLU A 266 13.90 14.28 -19.75
N GLY A 267 15.18 13.89 -19.83
CA GLY A 267 15.98 13.49 -18.67
C GLY A 267 15.72 12.06 -18.21
N ASP A 268 15.99 11.81 -16.94
CA ASP A 268 15.75 10.52 -16.33
C ASP A 268 14.25 10.25 -16.16
N ARG A 269 13.83 9.07 -16.59
CA ARG A 269 12.43 8.66 -16.63
C ARG A 269 12.15 7.42 -15.80
N ILE A 270 13.19 6.79 -15.23
CA ILE A 270 13.06 5.56 -14.45
C ILE A 270 12.90 5.94 -13.00
N TYR A 271 11.87 5.43 -12.37
CA TYR A 271 11.63 5.56 -10.95
C TYR A 271 12.27 4.36 -10.27
N ASN A 272 13.56 4.47 -9.95
CA ASN A 272 14.32 3.33 -9.43
C ASN A 272 13.87 2.87 -8.04
N GLY A 273 13.22 3.75 -7.25
CA GLY A 273 12.65 3.38 -5.96
C GLY A 273 13.67 2.75 -5.03
N ALA A 274 14.81 3.42 -4.83
CA ALA A 274 15.88 2.85 -4.02
C ALA A 274 15.52 2.91 -2.54
N ASN A 275 14.95 4.02 -2.07
CA ASN A 275 14.46 4.12 -0.70
C ASN A 275 13.04 3.58 -0.58
N ASP A 276 12.20 3.83 -1.56
CA ASP A 276 10.79 3.43 -1.65
C ASP A 276 10.62 2.28 -2.68
N ASP A 277 10.45 1.00 -2.32
CA ASP A 277 10.88 0.45 -1.04
C ASP A 277 11.95 -0.62 -1.26
N GLY A 278 12.90 -0.32 -2.18
CA GLY A 278 14.10 -1.14 -2.34
C GLY A 278 14.85 -1.29 -1.03
N SER A 279 14.89 -0.22 -0.19
CA SER A 279 15.59 -0.24 1.09
C SER A 279 14.94 -1.21 2.07
N GLY A 280 13.62 -1.21 2.23
CA GLY A 280 12.93 -2.19 3.06
C GLY A 280 13.11 -3.61 2.55
N THR A 281 12.98 -3.82 1.23
CA THR A 281 13.17 -5.14 0.60
C THR A 281 14.56 -5.72 0.88
N VAL A 282 15.64 -4.97 0.68
CA VAL A 282 17.00 -5.51 0.97
C VAL A 282 17.26 -5.64 2.46
N SER A 283 16.61 -4.84 3.32
CA SER A 283 16.63 -5.02 4.77
C SER A 283 16.00 -6.34 5.19
N VAL A 284 14.86 -6.71 4.61
CA VAL A 284 14.24 -8.04 4.83
C VAL A 284 15.20 -9.17 4.44
N ILE A 285 15.88 -9.07 3.29
CA ILE A 285 16.86 -10.05 2.84
C ILE A 285 18.06 -10.14 3.81
N GLU A 286 18.63 -9.01 4.20
CA GLU A 286 19.82 -8.96 5.06
C GLU A 286 19.54 -9.46 6.48
N VAL A 287 18.37 -9.07 7.04
CA VAL A 287 17.93 -9.58 8.34
C VAL A 287 17.69 -11.09 8.26
N ALA A 288 17.10 -11.58 7.17
CA ALA A 288 16.90 -13.01 6.97
C ALA A 288 18.24 -13.78 6.96
N ARG A 289 19.25 -13.28 6.23
CA ARG A 289 20.59 -13.87 6.19
C ARG A 289 21.24 -13.89 7.57
N ALA A 290 21.14 -12.78 8.31
CA ALA A 290 21.72 -12.66 9.64
C ALA A 290 21.05 -13.62 10.63
N LEU A 291 19.73 -13.66 10.68
CA LEU A 291 19.00 -14.51 11.63
C LEU A 291 19.06 -16.00 11.29
N ALA A 292 19.25 -16.36 10.02
CA ALA A 292 19.46 -17.75 9.62
C ALA A 292 20.76 -18.36 10.21
N GLN A 293 21.71 -17.53 10.64
CA GLN A 293 22.95 -17.99 11.31
C GLN A 293 22.75 -18.32 12.79
N LEU A 294 21.60 -17.98 13.38
CA LEU A 294 21.34 -18.23 14.80
C LEU A 294 21.31 -19.74 15.13
N ASN A 295 22.06 -20.10 16.16
CA ASN A 295 22.04 -21.43 16.75
C ASN A 295 22.15 -21.31 18.30
N PRO A 296 21.10 -21.62 19.09
CA PRO A 296 19.81 -22.12 18.61
C PRO A 296 19.01 -21.08 17.82
N ARG A 297 18.11 -21.55 16.95
CA ARG A 297 17.14 -20.70 16.25
C ARG A 297 16.16 -20.08 17.27
N PRO A 298 15.50 -18.95 16.95
CA PRO A 298 14.44 -18.37 17.76
C PRO A 298 13.32 -19.38 18.07
N ARG A 299 12.58 -19.16 19.12
CA ARG A 299 11.55 -20.10 19.58
C ARG A 299 10.38 -20.20 18.61
N ARG A 300 9.84 -19.05 18.14
CA ARG A 300 8.81 -18.98 17.10
C ARG A 300 9.45 -19.00 15.71
N SER A 301 8.69 -19.40 14.73
CA SER A 301 9.07 -19.22 13.33
C SER A 301 9.06 -17.73 12.94
N ILE A 302 9.92 -17.37 12.01
CA ILE A 302 9.94 -16.04 11.41
C ILE A 302 9.61 -16.23 9.92
N VAL A 303 8.66 -15.46 9.42
CA VAL A 303 8.29 -15.39 8.01
C VAL A 303 8.81 -14.08 7.45
N PHE A 304 9.74 -14.17 6.50
CA PHE A 304 10.24 -13.06 5.71
C PHE A 304 9.43 -13.00 4.43
N MET A 305 8.86 -11.83 4.12
CA MET A 305 8.01 -11.70 2.95
C MET A 305 8.19 -10.35 2.28
N THR A 306 8.16 -10.35 0.94
CA THR A 306 8.08 -9.12 0.18
C THR A 306 6.84 -9.13 -0.70
N PHE A 307 6.12 -8.01 -0.72
CA PHE A 307 4.85 -7.86 -1.42
C PHE A 307 5.02 -7.20 -2.78
N PHE A 308 4.22 -7.63 -3.76
CA PHE A 308 4.03 -6.92 -5.02
C PHE A 308 2.89 -5.91 -4.90
N GLY A 309 2.91 -4.86 -5.73
CA GLY A 309 1.76 -4.00 -5.96
C GLY A 309 1.31 -3.20 -4.74
N GLU A 310 2.23 -2.77 -3.90
CA GLU A 310 1.96 -1.79 -2.85
C GLU A 310 1.49 -0.48 -3.49
N GLU A 311 2.24 0.00 -4.49
CA GLU A 311 2.00 1.23 -5.26
C GLU A 311 0.67 1.20 -6.07
N GLU A 312 0.17 0.01 -6.37
CA GLU A 312 -1.13 -0.25 -7.00
C GLU A 312 -2.27 -0.39 -5.98
N GLY A 313 -2.02 -0.03 -4.72
CA GLY A 313 -2.99 -0.01 -3.63
C GLY A 313 -2.96 -1.25 -2.74
N LEU A 314 -1.77 -1.66 -2.33
CA LEU A 314 -1.53 -2.73 -1.35
C LEU A 314 -2.01 -4.10 -1.86
N VAL A 315 -1.93 -4.35 -3.18
CA VAL A 315 -2.59 -5.53 -3.79
C VAL A 315 -2.02 -6.82 -3.24
N GLY A 316 -0.69 -6.93 -3.11
CA GLY A 316 0.00 -8.13 -2.63
C GLY A 316 -0.26 -8.44 -1.17
N SER A 317 -0.20 -7.45 -0.29
CA SER A 317 -0.48 -7.65 1.14
C SER A 317 -1.96 -7.93 1.41
N ARG A 318 -2.88 -7.28 0.68
CA ARG A 318 -4.32 -7.59 0.74
C ARG A 318 -4.62 -8.99 0.23
N TYR A 319 -3.90 -9.44 -0.82
CA TYR A 319 -4.00 -10.83 -1.28
C TYR A 319 -3.54 -11.80 -0.20
N TYR A 320 -2.37 -11.55 0.43
CA TYR A 320 -1.88 -12.35 1.55
C TYR A 320 -2.87 -12.42 2.71
N ALA A 321 -3.46 -11.30 3.10
CA ALA A 321 -4.42 -11.26 4.22
C ALA A 321 -5.66 -12.15 3.98
N ARG A 322 -6.05 -12.36 2.71
CA ARG A 322 -7.16 -13.26 2.33
C ARG A 322 -6.72 -14.71 2.11
N HIS A 323 -5.50 -14.91 1.62
CA HIS A 323 -4.92 -16.21 1.27
C HIS A 323 -3.63 -16.47 2.06
N PRO A 324 -3.65 -16.42 3.40
CA PRO A 324 -2.42 -16.46 4.18
C PRO A 324 -1.72 -17.81 4.06
N VAL A 325 -0.44 -17.80 3.69
CA VAL A 325 0.41 -19.02 3.67
C VAL A 325 0.75 -19.53 5.08
N TRP A 326 0.54 -18.68 6.08
CA TRP A 326 0.60 -19.05 7.49
C TRP A 326 -0.71 -18.64 8.18
N PRO A 327 -1.36 -19.51 8.96
CA PRO A 327 -2.67 -19.21 9.54
C PRO A 327 -2.67 -17.90 10.35
N LEU A 328 -3.64 -17.00 10.11
CA LEU A 328 -3.75 -15.71 10.80
C LEU A 328 -3.81 -15.89 12.31
N ALA A 329 -4.57 -16.86 12.82
CA ALA A 329 -4.64 -17.20 14.25
C ALA A 329 -3.30 -17.66 14.88
N LYS A 330 -2.29 -17.92 14.05
CA LYS A 330 -0.94 -18.30 14.50
C LYS A 330 0.12 -17.23 14.16
N THR A 331 -0.30 -16.14 13.54
CA THR A 331 0.54 -14.98 13.27
C THR A 331 0.44 -13.99 14.43
N VAL A 332 1.53 -13.75 15.15
CA VAL A 332 1.49 -12.96 16.40
C VAL A 332 1.74 -11.48 16.18
N ALA A 333 2.49 -11.10 15.17
CA ALA A 333 2.74 -9.70 14.80
C ALA A 333 3.34 -9.60 13.39
N GLN A 334 3.22 -8.42 12.80
CA GLN A 334 3.96 -7.99 11.61
C GLN A 334 4.76 -6.72 11.91
N LEU A 335 6.04 -6.73 11.59
CA LEU A 335 6.83 -5.52 11.42
C LEU A 335 7.07 -5.32 9.93
N ASN A 336 6.48 -4.28 9.37
CA ASN A 336 6.70 -3.87 8.00
C ASN A 336 7.83 -2.83 7.97
N LEU A 337 8.64 -2.85 6.93
CA LEU A 337 9.70 -1.85 6.71
C LEU A 337 9.29 -0.99 5.53
N GLU A 338 9.60 0.30 5.63
CA GLU A 338 9.31 1.28 4.60
C GLU A 338 10.33 2.41 4.68
N GLN A 339 10.99 2.73 3.56
CA GLN A 339 11.85 3.90 3.44
C GLN A 339 12.91 4.02 4.55
N VAL A 340 13.67 2.93 4.77
CA VAL A 340 14.66 2.85 5.85
C VAL A 340 16.07 3.30 5.45
N GLY A 341 16.30 3.63 4.17
CA GLY A 341 17.62 3.89 3.60
C GLY A 341 18.07 5.35 3.63
N ARG A 342 17.14 6.33 3.58
CA ARG A 342 17.46 7.77 3.54
C ARG A 342 17.47 8.38 4.94
N THR A 343 18.35 9.36 5.13
CA THR A 343 18.46 10.11 6.40
C THR A 343 18.19 11.62 6.22
N ASP A 344 17.89 12.05 5.00
CA ASP A 344 17.65 13.45 4.63
C ASP A 344 16.14 13.79 4.56
N SER A 345 15.39 13.38 5.58
CA SER A 345 13.97 13.74 5.70
C SER A 345 13.77 15.25 5.61
N THR A 346 12.67 15.68 5.01
CA THR A 346 12.25 17.09 4.98
C THR A 346 12.01 17.68 6.37
N GLU A 347 11.80 16.84 7.37
CA GLU A 347 11.65 17.21 8.80
C GLU A 347 13.00 17.30 9.54
N GLY A 348 14.11 17.06 8.87
CA GLY A 348 15.47 17.08 9.43
C GLY A 348 16.18 15.74 9.32
N LYS A 349 17.46 15.75 9.66
CA LYS A 349 18.32 14.57 9.49
C LYS A 349 17.96 13.46 10.49
N GLN A 350 17.71 12.24 9.96
CA GLN A 350 17.23 11.08 10.71
C GLN A 350 18.35 10.02 10.92
N VAL A 351 19.50 10.45 11.43
CA VAL A 351 20.59 9.51 11.74
C VAL A 351 20.37 8.86 13.12
N SER A 352 20.50 7.55 13.20
CA SER A 352 20.25 6.74 14.40
C SER A 352 18.84 6.93 15.00
N ASN A 353 17.89 7.31 14.15
CA ASN A 353 16.48 7.47 14.50
C ASN A 353 15.62 6.57 13.62
N ALA A 354 14.53 6.06 14.17
CA ALA A 354 13.46 5.41 13.44
C ALA A 354 12.11 5.73 14.11
N THR A 355 11.03 5.64 13.36
CA THR A 355 9.67 5.82 13.87
C THR A 355 8.79 4.66 13.44
N LEU A 356 7.65 4.52 14.11
CA LEU A 356 6.63 3.53 13.77
C LEU A 356 5.32 4.22 13.43
N THR A 357 4.64 3.72 12.42
CA THR A 357 3.23 4.05 12.21
C THR A 357 2.39 3.34 13.26
N GLY A 358 1.31 3.98 13.71
CA GLY A 358 0.49 3.38 14.79
C GLY A 358 1.22 3.21 16.12
N PHE A 359 2.19 4.06 16.43
CA PHE A 359 3.08 3.97 17.59
C PHE A 359 2.39 3.68 18.92
N ASP A 360 1.19 4.22 19.13
CA ASP A 360 0.39 4.01 20.33
C ASP A 360 -0.73 2.96 20.14
N PHE A 361 -0.73 2.18 19.05
CA PHE A 361 -1.84 1.31 18.71
C PHE A 361 -1.68 -0.10 19.30
N SER A 362 -0.46 -0.60 19.38
CA SER A 362 -0.19 -1.94 19.91
C SER A 362 0.98 -1.96 20.91
N SER A 363 1.19 -3.10 21.55
CA SER A 363 2.36 -3.33 22.40
C SER A 363 3.60 -3.76 21.59
N LEU A 364 3.48 -3.97 20.27
CA LEU A 364 4.60 -4.24 19.36
C LEU A 364 5.68 -3.15 19.45
N THR A 365 5.25 -1.87 19.47
CA THR A 365 6.14 -0.70 19.65
C THR A 365 7.14 -0.89 20.79
N GLY A 366 6.73 -1.50 21.93
CA GLY A 366 7.60 -1.70 23.09
C GLY A 366 8.78 -2.64 22.81
N PHE A 367 8.59 -3.65 21.95
CA PHE A 367 9.67 -4.55 21.51
C PHE A 367 10.68 -3.79 20.63
N VAL A 368 10.17 -3.01 19.69
CA VAL A 368 11.01 -2.24 18.75
C VAL A 368 11.79 -1.15 19.49
N GLN A 369 11.14 -0.42 20.43
CA GLN A 369 11.82 0.55 21.28
C GLN A 369 12.95 -0.09 22.11
N ARG A 370 12.66 -1.24 22.72
CA ARG A 370 13.66 -1.93 23.53
C ARG A 370 14.84 -2.43 22.72
N ALA A 371 14.61 -2.93 21.51
CA ALA A 371 15.66 -3.32 20.59
C ALA A 371 16.49 -2.10 20.16
N GLY A 372 15.83 -0.98 19.85
CA GLY A 372 16.47 0.30 19.53
C GLY A 372 17.41 0.79 20.65
N GLU A 373 16.94 0.78 21.91
CA GLU A 373 17.77 1.13 23.07
C GLU A 373 19.04 0.28 23.16
N LEU A 374 18.93 -1.01 22.88
CA LEU A 374 20.04 -1.95 22.98
C LEU A 374 21.04 -1.86 21.81
N THR A 375 20.62 -1.29 20.68
CA THR A 375 21.41 -1.15 19.46
C THR A 375 21.81 0.30 19.16
N GLY A 376 21.35 1.28 19.97
CA GLY A 376 21.69 2.69 19.82
C GLY A 376 20.79 3.42 18.80
N ILE A 377 19.65 2.86 18.45
CA ILE A 377 18.62 3.50 17.59
C ILE A 377 17.52 4.09 18.46
N LYS A 378 17.26 5.38 18.31
CA LYS A 378 16.13 6.04 18.97
C LYS A 378 14.85 5.76 18.20
N VAL A 379 13.99 4.92 18.77
CA VAL A 379 12.65 4.68 18.22
C VAL A 379 11.65 5.60 18.90
N TYR A 380 11.03 6.51 18.13
CA TYR A 380 10.19 7.58 18.67
C TYR A 380 8.86 7.71 17.92
N LYS A 381 7.86 8.32 18.57
CA LYS A 381 6.62 8.72 17.92
C LYS A 381 6.85 10.02 17.13
N ASN A 382 6.66 9.96 15.82
CA ASN A 382 6.53 11.16 15.02
C ASN A 382 5.11 11.72 15.18
N ALA A 383 4.98 12.90 15.79
CA ALA A 383 3.68 13.48 16.13
C ALA A 383 2.80 13.79 14.90
N LYS A 384 3.43 14.08 13.75
CA LYS A 384 2.73 14.35 12.48
C LYS A 384 2.38 13.06 11.75
N ASN A 385 3.32 12.13 11.65
CA ASN A 385 3.30 11.07 10.66
C ASN A 385 2.89 9.70 11.22
N SER A 386 3.23 9.36 12.50
CA SER A 386 2.98 8.02 13.03
C SER A 386 1.53 7.55 12.96
N ASP A 387 0.57 8.44 13.22
CA ASP A 387 -0.85 8.09 13.13
C ASP A 387 -1.42 8.35 11.74
N ALA A 388 -0.87 9.32 10.99
CA ALA A 388 -1.38 9.75 9.69
C ALA A 388 -1.12 8.68 8.62
N TYR A 389 0.07 8.10 8.61
CA TYR A 389 0.49 7.11 7.62
C TYR A 389 0.26 5.65 8.04
N PHE A 390 -0.49 5.41 9.12
CA PHE A 390 -0.76 4.03 9.57
C PHE A 390 -1.48 3.17 8.53
N ALA A 391 -2.33 3.80 7.70
CA ALA A 391 -3.13 3.09 6.70
C ALA A 391 -2.55 3.18 5.27
N ASP A 392 -1.33 3.67 5.13
CA ASP A 392 -0.74 4.00 3.83
C ASP A 392 0.35 3.01 3.39
N SER A 393 0.58 1.91 4.12
CA SER A 393 1.50 0.83 3.73
C SER A 393 0.96 -0.56 4.11
N ASP A 394 1.67 -1.62 3.76
CA ASP A 394 1.25 -3.03 3.83
C ASP A 394 0.85 -3.53 5.23
N ASN A 395 1.25 -2.84 6.30
CA ASN A 395 0.82 -3.17 7.66
C ASN A 395 -0.70 -3.11 7.83
N ILE A 396 -1.41 -2.22 7.10
CA ILE A 396 -2.86 -2.07 7.26
C ILE A 396 -3.61 -3.33 6.83
N SER A 397 -3.11 -4.04 5.82
CA SER A 397 -3.73 -5.27 5.35
C SER A 397 -3.79 -6.35 6.43
N LEU A 398 -2.76 -6.42 7.28
CA LEU A 398 -2.70 -7.35 8.41
C LEU A 398 -3.45 -6.80 9.63
N ALA A 399 -3.39 -5.49 9.88
CA ALA A 399 -4.16 -4.83 10.94
C ALA A 399 -5.67 -5.02 10.72
N ASP A 400 -6.15 -4.89 9.49
CA ASP A 400 -7.57 -5.05 9.13
C ASP A 400 -8.10 -6.47 9.41
N VAL A 401 -7.24 -7.48 9.39
CA VAL A 401 -7.56 -8.85 9.82
C VAL A 401 -7.15 -9.15 11.26
N GLY A 402 -6.83 -8.12 12.05
CA GLY A 402 -6.66 -8.19 13.50
C GLY A 402 -5.23 -8.46 13.98
N ILE A 403 -4.24 -8.66 13.11
CA ILE A 403 -2.86 -8.90 13.51
C ILE A 403 -2.21 -7.57 13.95
N PRO A 404 -1.59 -7.46 15.14
CA PRO A 404 -0.78 -6.32 15.52
C PRO A 404 0.33 -6.08 14.49
N ALA A 405 0.20 -4.98 13.74
CA ALA A 405 1.04 -4.66 12.61
C ALA A 405 1.39 -3.17 12.59
N GLU A 406 2.67 -2.87 12.41
CA GLU A 406 3.20 -1.51 12.39
C GLU A 406 4.28 -1.41 11.30
N THR A 407 4.44 -0.23 10.68
CA THR A 407 5.52 0.04 9.74
C THR A 407 6.62 0.84 10.40
N LEU A 408 7.86 0.34 10.33
CA LEU A 408 9.06 1.07 10.73
C LEU A 408 9.59 1.87 9.54
N CYS A 409 9.81 3.16 9.75
CA CYS A 409 10.33 4.08 8.76
C CYS A 409 11.44 4.97 9.34
N VAL A 410 12.40 5.39 8.51
CA VAL A 410 13.44 6.37 8.87
C VAL A 410 13.07 7.75 8.34
N ALA A 411 12.68 7.88 7.08
CA ALA A 411 12.34 9.15 6.46
C ALA A 411 11.03 9.02 5.66
N PHE A 412 9.90 9.47 6.22
CA PHE A 412 8.62 9.46 5.52
C PHE A 412 8.59 10.37 4.29
N ASP A 413 9.10 11.58 4.45
CA ASP A 413 9.17 12.57 3.38
C ASP A 413 10.63 12.91 3.11
N TYR A 414 11.14 12.63 1.94
CA TYR A 414 12.48 12.99 1.50
C TYR A 414 12.44 13.64 0.09
N PRO A 415 13.49 14.36 -0.34
CA PRO A 415 13.41 15.19 -1.55
C PRO A 415 13.07 14.46 -2.84
N ASP A 416 13.43 13.18 -2.94
CA ASP A 416 13.26 12.37 -4.15
C ASP A 416 12.09 11.38 -4.08
N TYR A 417 11.23 11.47 -3.06
CA TYR A 417 10.05 10.60 -2.91
C TYR A 417 9.17 10.65 -4.16
N HIS A 418 8.87 9.48 -4.74
CA HIS A 418 8.14 9.31 -5.99
C HIS A 418 8.74 10.11 -7.17
N ARG A 419 10.09 10.13 -7.27
CA ARG A 419 10.82 10.80 -8.34
C ARG A 419 11.95 9.91 -8.87
N PRO A 420 12.41 10.13 -10.13
CA PRO A 420 13.56 9.40 -10.68
C PRO A 420 14.85 9.57 -9.87
N GLY A 421 14.92 10.63 -9.05
CA GLY A 421 16.08 10.86 -8.18
C GLY A 421 16.19 9.94 -6.96
N ASP A 422 15.25 9.00 -6.73
CA ASP A 422 15.36 8.00 -5.66
C ASP A 422 16.30 6.86 -6.06
N GLU A 423 17.58 7.14 -5.93
CA GLU A 423 18.70 6.36 -6.43
C GLU A 423 19.49 5.68 -5.30
N TRP A 424 19.99 4.46 -5.55
CA TRP A 424 20.73 3.66 -4.59
C TRP A 424 22.03 4.32 -4.09
N GLN A 425 22.64 5.22 -4.89
CA GLN A 425 23.85 5.96 -4.50
C GLN A 425 23.58 6.98 -3.37
N LYS A 426 22.33 7.37 -3.16
CA LYS A 426 21.91 8.35 -2.15
C LYS A 426 21.58 7.73 -0.79
N ILE A 427 21.57 6.41 -0.68
CA ILE A 427 21.26 5.68 0.55
C ILE A 427 22.39 5.80 1.58
N ASP A 428 22.05 6.05 2.83
CA ASP A 428 22.94 6.01 3.98
C ASP A 428 23.05 4.58 4.52
N TYR A 429 23.80 3.74 3.81
CA TYR A 429 23.96 2.32 4.15
C TYR A 429 24.51 2.07 5.54
N GLY A 430 25.31 3.01 6.07
CA GLY A 430 25.83 2.92 7.43
C GLY A 430 24.73 3.05 8.46
N ASN A 431 23.86 4.04 8.30
CA ASN A 431 22.68 4.21 9.15
C ASN A 431 21.68 3.06 8.97
N MET A 432 21.42 2.68 7.72
CA MET A 432 20.50 1.59 7.38
C MET A 432 20.91 0.28 8.06
N ALA A 433 22.18 -0.13 7.99
CA ALA A 433 22.70 -1.30 8.68
C ALA A 433 22.53 -1.24 10.21
N ASN A 434 22.63 -0.04 10.81
CA ASN A 434 22.39 0.12 12.24
C ASN A 434 20.90 -0.02 12.58
N VAL A 435 20.00 0.51 11.76
CA VAL A 435 18.54 0.35 11.90
C VAL A 435 18.18 -1.13 11.72
N ASP A 436 18.73 -1.81 10.72
CA ASP A 436 18.46 -3.23 10.47
C ASP A 436 18.93 -4.13 11.62
N ARG A 437 19.97 -3.77 12.35
CA ARG A 437 20.36 -4.47 13.61
C ARG A 437 19.29 -4.31 14.68
N ALA A 438 18.64 -3.12 14.78
CA ALA A 438 17.53 -2.92 15.70
C ALA A 438 16.30 -3.71 15.25
N VAL A 439 16.01 -3.76 13.95
CA VAL A 439 14.94 -4.58 13.36
C VAL A 439 15.19 -6.06 13.65
N ALA A 440 16.37 -6.58 13.33
CA ALA A 440 16.75 -7.98 13.57
C ALA A 440 16.58 -8.36 15.05
N LEU A 441 17.05 -7.50 15.97
CA LEU A 441 16.88 -7.71 17.40
C LEU A 441 15.39 -7.67 17.82
N SER A 442 14.59 -6.77 17.24
CA SER A 442 13.14 -6.70 17.50
C SER A 442 12.45 -8.01 17.12
N ILE A 443 12.76 -8.54 15.95
CA ILE A 443 12.22 -9.81 15.45
C ILE A 443 12.63 -10.98 16.34
N VAL A 444 13.90 -11.05 16.78
CA VAL A 444 14.35 -12.09 17.73
C VAL A 444 13.62 -11.98 19.07
N MET A 445 13.49 -10.77 19.62
CA MET A 445 12.78 -10.55 20.89
C MET A 445 11.31 -10.95 20.79
N LEU A 446 10.64 -10.67 19.69
CA LEU A 446 9.26 -11.09 19.42
C LEU A 446 9.16 -12.62 19.28
N ALA A 447 10.07 -13.22 18.53
CA ALA A 447 10.07 -14.66 18.27
C ALA A 447 10.40 -15.48 19.55
N ASP A 448 11.21 -14.94 20.46
CA ASP A 448 11.57 -15.60 21.71
C ASP A 448 10.61 -15.31 22.89
N SER A 449 9.75 -14.30 22.75
CA SER A 449 8.81 -13.92 23.79
C SER A 449 7.68 -14.94 23.94
N VAL A 450 7.31 -15.27 25.18
CA VAL A 450 6.06 -15.99 25.46
C VAL A 450 4.84 -15.08 25.36
N GLN A 451 5.02 -13.78 25.56
CA GLN A 451 3.98 -12.77 25.39
C GLN A 451 3.87 -12.39 23.92
N THR A 452 2.66 -12.28 23.44
CA THR A 452 2.36 -11.80 22.08
C THR A 452 1.99 -10.31 22.13
N PRO A 453 2.33 -9.52 21.12
CA PRO A 453 1.80 -8.18 20.98
C PRO A 453 0.27 -8.15 20.96
N GLU A 454 -0.29 -7.11 21.56
CA GLU A 454 -1.73 -6.88 21.66
C GLU A 454 -2.09 -5.46 21.26
N TRP A 455 -3.28 -5.28 20.67
CA TRP A 455 -3.85 -3.96 20.41
C TRP A 455 -4.21 -3.25 21.72
N LYS A 456 -3.90 -1.98 21.85
CA LYS A 456 -4.19 -1.18 23.07
C LYS A 456 -5.67 -0.77 23.10
N SER A 457 -6.46 -1.39 23.94
CA SER A 457 -7.91 -1.16 24.05
C SER A 457 -8.30 0.24 24.54
N ASN A 458 -7.38 0.97 25.18
CA ASN A 458 -7.57 2.37 25.59
C ASN A 458 -7.39 3.39 24.45
N ASN A 459 -6.98 2.96 23.27
CA ASN A 459 -6.92 3.81 22.09
C ASN A 459 -8.14 3.55 21.20
N PRO A 460 -9.05 4.53 21.00
CA PRO A 460 -10.27 4.33 20.21
C PRO A 460 -10.02 3.98 18.75
N LYS A 461 -8.86 4.35 18.19
CA LYS A 461 -8.49 4.04 16.80
C LYS A 461 -8.25 2.54 16.56
N THR A 462 -8.00 1.76 17.60
CA THR A 462 -7.72 0.33 17.50
C THR A 462 -8.97 -0.56 17.58
N ALA A 463 -10.12 0.02 17.86
CA ALA A 463 -11.37 -0.74 18.02
C ALA A 463 -11.71 -1.68 16.84
N PRO A 464 -11.57 -1.28 15.56
CA PRO A 464 -11.80 -2.19 14.44
C PRO A 464 -10.83 -3.38 14.41
N TYR A 465 -9.56 -3.16 14.72
CA TYR A 465 -8.53 -4.20 14.72
C TYR A 465 -8.71 -5.20 15.88
N ILE A 466 -9.12 -4.72 17.05
CA ILE A 466 -9.49 -5.58 18.19
C ILE A 466 -10.70 -6.45 17.82
N LYS A 467 -11.68 -5.89 17.11
CA LYS A 467 -12.84 -6.66 16.65
C LYS A 467 -12.39 -7.77 15.69
N ALA A 468 -11.60 -7.44 14.69
CA ALA A 468 -11.07 -8.40 13.72
C ALA A 468 -10.20 -9.48 14.39
N TRP A 469 -9.37 -9.11 15.37
CA TRP A 469 -8.56 -10.07 16.14
C TRP A 469 -9.41 -11.14 16.82
N ARG A 470 -10.54 -10.75 17.42
CA ARG A 470 -11.47 -11.68 18.09
C ARG A 470 -12.14 -12.66 17.16
N GLU A 471 -12.26 -12.35 15.86
CA GLU A 471 -12.83 -13.24 14.85
C GLU A 471 -11.92 -14.44 14.59
N HIS A 472 -10.60 -14.27 14.75
CA HIS A 472 -9.60 -15.34 14.61
C HIS A 472 -9.21 -16.02 15.93
N HIS A 473 -9.61 -15.42 17.08
CA HIS A 473 -9.29 -15.91 18.43
C HIS A 473 -10.58 -15.91 19.27
N PRO A 474 -11.58 -16.78 18.95
CA PRO A 474 -12.88 -16.84 19.61
C PRO A 474 -12.82 -17.30 21.07
#